data_db5a36a5a502b57bcf10a8bf636b1330
#
_entry.id   db5a36a5a502b57bcf10a8bf636b1330
#
_cell.length_a   1.000
_cell.length_b   1.000
_cell.length_c   1.000
_cell.angle_alpha   90.00
_cell.angle_beta   90.00
_cell.angle_gamma   90.00
#
_symmetry.space_group_name_H-M   'P 1'
#
loop_
_entity.id
_entity.type
_entity.pdbx_description
1 polymer ?
#
loop_
_entity_poly.entity_id
_entity_poly.type
_entity_poly.pdbx_seq_one_letter_code
_entity_poly.pdbx_strand_id
1 'polypeptide(L)'
;MKKLRVLVLMHPSLVPPESREGYSEKESFAWKTEYDVVTTLRKAGHEVRPLGVQEELAPIRREVENWKPHVVYNLLEEFHHQQEFDQHVVSYLELLHAKYTGCNPRGLVLSRDKALAKKLVHYHRIRMPGFVIFRKGRKPRLPATLSYPVIVKCLTKEGSLGISQSSIVDNDEKLAERVRFVHERLEDDALVEEFIEGRELYVGVIGNRRVQVLPIWELVFENLGRGSVPIATE
;
A
#
# COMPACT_ATOMS: atom_id res chain seq x y z
N MET A 1 -18.98 -24.59 3.21
CA MET A 1 -18.87 -23.22 2.68
C MET A 1 -19.32 -23.23 1.21
N LYS A 2 -20.00 -22.18 0.71
CA LYS A 2 -20.43 -22.15 -0.69
C LYS A 2 -19.21 -21.99 -1.61
N LYS A 3 -19.07 -22.86 -2.62
CA LYS A 3 -18.01 -22.75 -3.64
C LYS A 3 -18.22 -21.47 -4.48
N LEU A 4 -17.19 -20.64 -4.59
CA LEU A 4 -17.19 -19.40 -5.39
C LEU A 4 -16.25 -19.53 -6.59
N ARG A 5 -16.54 -18.79 -7.66
CA ARG A 5 -15.58 -18.46 -8.70
C ARG A 5 -14.90 -17.16 -8.30
N VAL A 6 -13.57 -17.18 -8.12
CA VAL A 6 -12.76 -16.05 -7.69
C VAL A 6 -11.75 -15.72 -8.77
N LEU A 7 -11.86 -14.54 -9.36
CA LEU A 7 -10.86 -13.99 -10.27
C LEU A 7 -9.83 -13.23 -9.42
N VAL A 8 -8.56 -13.59 -9.50
CA VAL A 8 -7.49 -12.91 -8.77
C VAL A 8 -6.70 -12.04 -9.74
N LEU A 9 -6.81 -10.72 -9.59
CA LEU A 9 -6.08 -9.74 -10.40
C LEU A 9 -4.73 -9.45 -9.77
N MET A 10 -3.68 -9.43 -10.59
CA MET A 10 -2.31 -9.16 -10.18
C MET A 10 -1.48 -8.65 -11.37
N HIS A 11 -0.29 -8.15 -11.11
CA HIS A 11 0.66 -7.83 -12.17
C HIS A 11 1.09 -9.12 -12.91
N PRO A 12 1.31 -9.09 -14.24
CA PRO A 12 1.66 -10.31 -15.01
C PRO A 12 2.90 -11.05 -14.49
N SER A 13 3.91 -10.31 -14.03
CA SER A 13 5.15 -10.90 -13.47
C SER A 13 4.94 -11.60 -12.12
N LEU A 14 3.80 -11.36 -11.45
CA LEU A 14 3.46 -11.92 -10.15
C LEU A 14 2.48 -13.10 -10.26
N VAL A 15 2.08 -13.47 -11.48
CA VAL A 15 1.24 -14.67 -11.69
C VAL A 15 2.02 -15.89 -11.23
N PRO A 16 1.60 -16.55 -10.13
CA PRO A 16 2.40 -17.61 -9.54
C PRO A 16 2.31 -18.90 -10.36
N PRO A 17 3.34 -19.74 -10.30
CA PRO A 17 3.29 -21.09 -10.86
C PRO A 17 2.27 -21.95 -10.07
N GLU A 18 1.88 -23.09 -10.65
CA GLU A 18 0.95 -24.02 -9.97
C GLU A 18 1.58 -24.70 -8.73
N SER A 19 2.91 -24.84 -8.68
CA SER A 19 3.65 -25.39 -7.54
C SER A 19 4.88 -24.56 -7.24
N ARG A 20 5.27 -24.50 -5.97
CA ARG A 20 6.55 -23.90 -5.53
C ARG A 20 7.74 -24.87 -5.61
N GLU A 21 7.50 -26.14 -5.99
CA GLU A 21 8.56 -27.10 -6.12
C GLU A 21 9.60 -26.65 -7.15
N GLY A 22 10.88 -26.71 -6.78
CA GLY A 22 11.98 -26.29 -7.64
C GLY A 22 12.37 -24.81 -7.54
N TYR A 23 11.63 -23.98 -6.81
CA TYR A 23 11.97 -22.58 -6.57
C TYR A 23 12.62 -22.38 -5.20
N SER A 24 13.70 -21.61 -5.15
CA SER A 24 14.30 -21.14 -3.90
C SER A 24 13.38 -20.11 -3.20
N GLU A 25 13.64 -19.86 -1.92
CA GLU A 25 12.92 -18.79 -1.18
C GLU A 25 13.07 -17.44 -1.86
N LYS A 26 14.27 -17.10 -2.33
CA LYS A 26 14.56 -15.84 -3.02
C LYS A 26 13.77 -15.69 -4.33
N GLU A 27 13.68 -16.74 -5.12
CA GLU A 27 12.92 -16.73 -6.39
C GLU A 27 11.42 -16.65 -6.14
N SER A 28 10.93 -17.33 -5.11
CA SER A 28 9.51 -17.34 -4.76
C SER A 28 9.06 -16.09 -4.02
N PHE A 29 9.97 -15.29 -3.50
CA PHE A 29 9.65 -14.11 -2.68
C PHE A 29 8.81 -13.08 -3.46
N ALA A 30 9.14 -12.85 -4.74
CA ALA A 30 8.47 -11.84 -5.55
C ALA A 30 6.95 -12.07 -5.71
N TRP A 31 6.53 -13.33 -5.87
CA TRP A 31 5.12 -13.72 -6.07
C TRP A 31 4.52 -14.53 -4.91
N LYS A 32 5.15 -14.48 -3.76
CA LYS A 32 4.74 -15.26 -2.58
C LYS A 32 3.32 -14.91 -2.13
N THR A 33 3.00 -13.63 -2.09
CA THR A 33 1.67 -13.15 -1.66
C THR A 33 0.57 -13.68 -2.59
N GLU A 34 0.77 -13.58 -3.90
CA GLU A 34 -0.17 -14.05 -4.91
C GLU A 34 -0.34 -15.57 -4.85
N TYR A 35 0.77 -16.29 -4.69
CA TYR A 35 0.74 -17.75 -4.52
C TYR A 35 -0.05 -18.15 -3.27
N ASP A 36 0.24 -17.52 -2.14
CA ASP A 36 -0.42 -17.84 -0.88
C ASP A 36 -1.93 -17.53 -0.94
N VAL A 37 -2.34 -16.44 -1.59
CA VAL A 37 -3.75 -16.12 -1.83
C VAL A 37 -4.42 -17.16 -2.73
N VAL A 38 -3.84 -17.43 -3.90
CA VAL A 38 -4.41 -18.37 -4.88
C VAL A 38 -4.55 -19.77 -4.27
N THR A 39 -3.50 -20.26 -3.62
CA THR A 39 -3.49 -21.62 -3.04
C THR A 39 -4.44 -21.71 -1.83
N THR A 40 -4.52 -20.68 -1.00
CA THR A 40 -5.43 -20.65 0.15
C THR A 40 -6.88 -20.67 -0.32
N LEU A 41 -7.24 -19.88 -1.32
CA LEU A 41 -8.58 -19.87 -1.89
C LEU A 41 -8.94 -21.23 -2.53
N ARG A 42 -7.99 -21.87 -3.24
CA ARG A 42 -8.19 -23.21 -3.79
C ARG A 42 -8.37 -24.26 -2.69
N LYS A 43 -7.54 -24.23 -1.62
CA LYS A 43 -7.68 -25.09 -0.44
C LYS A 43 -9.01 -24.90 0.27
N ALA A 44 -9.56 -23.70 0.27
CA ALA A 44 -10.89 -23.40 0.79
C ALA A 44 -12.03 -23.92 -0.11
N GLY A 45 -11.70 -24.57 -1.24
CA GLY A 45 -12.67 -25.19 -2.16
C GLY A 45 -13.24 -24.28 -3.22
N HIS A 46 -12.67 -23.08 -3.41
CA HIS A 46 -13.08 -22.15 -4.46
C HIS A 46 -12.49 -22.51 -5.82
N GLU A 47 -13.17 -22.09 -6.89
CA GLU A 47 -12.63 -22.13 -8.24
C GLU A 47 -11.88 -20.80 -8.50
N VAL A 48 -10.57 -20.86 -8.71
CA VAL A 48 -9.70 -19.68 -8.72
C VAL A 48 -9.01 -19.54 -10.06
N ARG A 49 -9.11 -18.37 -10.66
CA ARG A 49 -8.39 -17.97 -11.87
C ARG A 49 -7.49 -16.79 -11.57
N PRO A 50 -6.16 -16.94 -11.60
CA PRO A 50 -5.23 -15.82 -11.64
C PRO A 50 -5.32 -15.12 -12.99
N LEU A 51 -5.28 -13.79 -13.00
CA LEU A 51 -5.23 -12.98 -14.21
C LEU A 51 -4.21 -11.86 -14.05
N GLY A 52 -3.13 -11.94 -14.83
CA GLY A 52 -2.15 -10.87 -14.93
C GLY A 52 -2.66 -9.77 -15.86
N VAL A 53 -2.63 -8.52 -15.38
CA VAL A 53 -3.00 -7.33 -16.16
C VAL A 53 -2.02 -6.20 -15.88
N GLN A 54 -1.67 -5.44 -16.92
CA GLN A 54 -0.71 -4.34 -16.80
C GLN A 54 -1.07 -3.13 -17.66
N GLU A 55 -1.47 -3.34 -18.91
CA GLU A 55 -1.67 -2.25 -19.88
C GLU A 55 -3.07 -2.25 -20.51
N GLU A 56 -3.78 -3.38 -20.46
CA GLU A 56 -5.08 -3.53 -21.10
C GLU A 56 -6.17 -3.98 -20.13
N LEU A 57 -7.33 -3.32 -20.22
CA LEU A 57 -8.50 -3.67 -19.41
C LEU A 57 -9.39 -4.75 -20.07
N ALA A 58 -9.19 -5.01 -21.37
CA ALA A 58 -9.99 -5.99 -22.11
C ALA A 58 -9.96 -7.42 -21.53
N PRO A 59 -8.83 -7.94 -20.99
CA PRO A 59 -8.81 -9.23 -20.33
C PRO A 59 -9.75 -9.30 -19.12
N ILE A 60 -9.82 -8.23 -18.32
CA ILE A 60 -10.73 -8.16 -17.15
C ILE A 60 -12.18 -8.27 -17.62
N ARG A 61 -12.56 -7.49 -18.65
CA ARG A 61 -13.92 -7.53 -19.21
C ARG A 61 -14.28 -8.94 -19.67
N ARG A 62 -13.40 -9.58 -20.44
CA ARG A 62 -13.63 -10.95 -20.95
C ARG A 62 -13.90 -11.95 -19.83
N GLU A 63 -13.13 -11.91 -18.76
CA GLU A 63 -13.35 -12.81 -17.63
C GLU A 63 -14.64 -12.50 -16.87
N VAL A 64 -14.95 -11.22 -16.65
CA VAL A 64 -16.20 -10.81 -15.98
C VAL A 64 -17.43 -11.19 -16.79
N GLU A 65 -17.44 -10.98 -18.10
CA GLU A 65 -18.58 -11.26 -18.97
C GLU A 65 -18.76 -12.76 -19.26
N ASN A 66 -17.67 -13.50 -19.50
CA ASN A 66 -17.72 -14.89 -19.97
C ASN A 66 -17.69 -15.89 -18.80
N TRP A 67 -16.77 -15.71 -17.86
CA TRP A 67 -16.62 -16.64 -16.73
C TRP A 67 -17.51 -16.24 -15.54
N LYS A 68 -17.88 -14.97 -15.44
CA LYS A 68 -18.80 -14.42 -14.44
C LYS A 68 -18.36 -14.77 -13.00
N PRO A 69 -17.20 -14.27 -12.56
CA PRO A 69 -16.72 -14.51 -11.20
C PRO A 69 -17.75 -14.00 -10.17
N HIS A 70 -17.84 -14.66 -9.03
CA HIS A 70 -18.65 -14.18 -7.92
C HIS A 70 -18.01 -12.99 -7.21
N VAL A 71 -16.67 -12.94 -7.26
CA VAL A 71 -15.86 -11.86 -6.69
C VAL A 71 -14.52 -11.77 -7.43
N VAL A 72 -14.02 -10.57 -7.61
CA VAL A 72 -12.66 -10.26 -8.05
C VAL A 72 -11.81 -10.00 -6.81
N TYR A 73 -10.81 -10.83 -6.58
CA TYR A 73 -9.82 -10.61 -5.53
C TYR A 73 -8.71 -9.73 -6.11
N ASN A 74 -8.67 -8.48 -5.72
CA ASN A 74 -7.75 -7.51 -6.30
C ASN A 74 -6.46 -7.44 -5.51
N LEU A 75 -5.34 -7.83 -6.16
CA LEU A 75 -3.96 -7.69 -5.67
C LEU A 75 -3.16 -6.74 -6.58
N LEU A 76 -3.82 -6.02 -7.48
CA LEU A 76 -3.15 -5.12 -8.39
C LEU A 76 -2.82 -3.79 -7.70
N GLU A 77 -1.55 -3.41 -7.68
CA GLU A 77 -1.04 -2.22 -7.01
C GLU A 77 -0.63 -1.11 -7.99
N GLU A 78 -0.61 -1.43 -9.27
CA GLU A 78 -0.27 -0.48 -10.35
C GLU A 78 -1.00 -0.83 -11.64
N PHE A 79 -1.05 0.11 -12.59
CA PHE A 79 -1.49 -0.11 -13.96
C PHE A 79 -0.72 0.84 -14.88
N HIS A 80 -0.30 0.40 -16.07
CA HIS A 80 0.60 1.16 -16.96
C HIS A 80 1.90 1.62 -16.26
N HIS A 81 2.47 0.80 -15.38
CA HIS A 81 3.65 1.13 -14.58
C HIS A 81 3.47 2.36 -13.68
N GLN A 82 2.23 2.69 -13.35
CA GLN A 82 1.89 3.82 -12.48
C GLN A 82 0.99 3.33 -11.33
N GLN A 83 1.48 3.51 -10.12
CA GLN A 83 0.76 3.10 -8.91
C GLN A 83 -0.55 3.89 -8.76
N GLU A 84 -0.58 5.15 -9.19
CA GLU A 84 -1.76 6.01 -9.14
C GLU A 84 -2.90 5.51 -10.02
N PHE A 85 -2.64 4.57 -10.93
CA PHE A 85 -3.64 4.03 -11.85
C PHE A 85 -4.36 2.79 -11.32
N ASP A 86 -3.98 2.25 -10.16
CA ASP A 86 -4.68 1.14 -9.51
C ASP A 86 -6.17 1.43 -9.31
N GLN A 87 -6.50 2.65 -8.89
CA GLN A 87 -7.89 3.09 -8.67
C GLN A 87 -8.72 3.12 -9.97
N HIS A 88 -8.08 3.28 -11.14
CA HIS A 88 -8.79 3.22 -12.43
C HIS A 88 -9.24 1.80 -12.76
N VAL A 89 -8.44 0.80 -12.40
CA VAL A 89 -8.83 -0.61 -12.55
C VAL A 89 -10.02 -0.93 -11.64
N VAL A 90 -10.00 -0.45 -10.40
CA VAL A 90 -11.13 -0.63 -9.48
C VAL A 90 -12.37 0.13 -9.96
N SER A 91 -12.20 1.35 -10.50
CA SER A 91 -13.30 2.07 -11.16
C SER A 91 -13.89 1.28 -12.34
N TYR A 92 -13.04 0.61 -13.12
CA TYR A 92 -13.49 -0.22 -14.22
C TYR A 92 -14.27 -1.45 -13.73
N LEU A 93 -13.86 -2.08 -12.64
CA LEU A 93 -14.63 -3.16 -12.01
C LEU A 93 -16.03 -2.67 -11.56
N GLU A 94 -16.13 -1.44 -11.04
CA GLU A 94 -17.43 -0.85 -10.70
C GLU A 94 -18.31 -0.64 -11.94
N LEU A 95 -17.74 -0.16 -13.06
CA LEU A 95 -18.46 -0.01 -14.33
C LEU A 95 -18.94 -1.35 -14.88
N LEU A 96 -18.21 -2.44 -14.64
CA LEU A 96 -18.61 -3.80 -15.00
C LEU A 96 -19.57 -4.43 -13.97
N HIS A 97 -19.97 -3.71 -12.93
CA HIS A 97 -20.78 -4.22 -11.82
C HIS A 97 -20.20 -5.47 -11.14
N ALA A 98 -18.88 -5.64 -11.22
CA ALA A 98 -18.17 -6.74 -10.57
C ALA A 98 -18.02 -6.47 -9.06
N LYS A 99 -18.22 -7.52 -8.26
CA LYS A 99 -17.87 -7.46 -6.82
C LYS A 99 -16.36 -7.66 -6.69
N TYR A 100 -15.71 -6.87 -5.84
CA TYR A 100 -14.26 -6.95 -5.66
C TYR A 100 -13.86 -6.78 -4.18
N THR A 101 -12.62 -7.15 -3.86
CA THR A 101 -12.01 -6.94 -2.54
C THR A 101 -11.17 -5.65 -2.54
N GLY A 102 -10.95 -5.10 -1.35
CA GLY A 102 -10.20 -3.87 -1.15
C GLY A 102 -11.07 -2.62 -1.10
N CYS A 103 -10.43 -1.47 -1.10
CA CYS A 103 -11.10 -0.17 -1.09
C CYS A 103 -11.76 0.15 -2.44
N ASN A 104 -12.80 0.96 -2.40
CA ASN A 104 -13.34 1.57 -3.61
C ASN A 104 -12.38 2.64 -4.18
N PRO A 105 -12.59 3.13 -5.41
CA PRO A 105 -11.68 4.11 -6.03
C PRO A 105 -11.47 5.36 -5.18
N ARG A 106 -12.51 5.85 -4.52
CA ARG A 106 -12.41 7.00 -3.62
C ARG A 106 -11.49 6.71 -2.43
N GLY A 107 -11.62 5.53 -1.83
CA GLY A 107 -10.75 5.10 -0.73
C GLY A 107 -9.28 5.01 -1.16
N LEU A 108 -9.00 4.47 -2.34
CA LEU A 108 -7.65 4.38 -2.89
C LEU A 108 -7.03 5.76 -3.12
N VAL A 109 -7.75 6.69 -3.75
CA VAL A 109 -7.29 8.07 -3.96
C VAL A 109 -7.00 8.76 -2.62
N LEU A 110 -7.88 8.60 -1.62
CA LEU A 110 -7.72 9.25 -0.32
C LEU A 110 -6.58 8.65 0.51
N SER A 111 -6.36 7.34 0.45
CA SER A 111 -5.29 6.68 1.22
C SER A 111 -3.91 6.97 0.63
N ARG A 112 -3.82 7.07 -0.69
CA ARG A 112 -2.56 7.30 -1.39
C ARG A 112 -1.96 8.67 -1.08
N ASP A 113 -2.74 9.75 -1.12
CA ASP A 113 -2.28 11.08 -0.71
C ASP A 113 -2.32 11.21 0.82
N LYS A 114 -1.17 10.95 1.46
CA LYS A 114 -1.03 11.03 2.94
C LYS A 114 -1.42 12.39 3.50
N ALA A 115 -1.16 13.48 2.78
CA ALA A 115 -1.53 14.81 3.26
C ALA A 115 -3.03 15.07 3.16
N LEU A 116 -3.68 14.56 2.10
CA LEU A 116 -5.14 14.63 1.97
C LEU A 116 -5.82 13.79 3.05
N ALA A 117 -5.35 12.55 3.26
CA ALA A 117 -5.82 11.68 4.33
C ALA A 117 -5.70 12.36 5.70
N LYS A 118 -4.53 12.96 6.01
CA LYS A 118 -4.30 13.70 7.26
C LYS A 118 -5.27 14.87 7.43
N LYS A 119 -5.52 15.65 6.39
CA LYS A 119 -6.48 16.78 6.46
C LYS A 119 -7.90 16.30 6.77
N LEU A 120 -8.32 15.17 6.20
CA LEU A 120 -9.62 14.57 6.50
C LEU A 120 -9.69 14.07 7.94
N VAL A 121 -8.67 13.35 8.39
CA VAL A 121 -8.57 12.87 9.77
C VAL A 121 -8.61 14.02 10.76
N HIS A 122 -7.87 15.11 10.47
CA HIS A 122 -7.87 16.32 11.27
C HIS A 122 -9.26 16.99 11.36
N TYR A 123 -9.98 17.07 10.25
CA TYR A 123 -11.36 17.59 10.22
C TYR A 123 -12.27 16.82 11.19
N HIS A 124 -12.08 15.52 11.32
CA HIS A 124 -12.80 14.67 12.27
C HIS A 124 -12.25 14.72 13.70
N ARG A 125 -11.34 15.68 14.01
CA ARG A 125 -10.72 15.88 15.33
C ARG A 125 -9.96 14.66 15.87
N ILE A 126 -9.48 13.80 14.99
CA ILE A 126 -8.60 12.69 15.33
C ILE A 126 -7.17 13.26 15.43
N ARG A 127 -6.50 12.98 16.54
CA ARG A 127 -5.10 13.41 16.74
C ARG A 127 -4.18 12.77 15.73
N MET A 128 -3.28 13.55 15.18
CA MET A 128 -2.28 13.12 14.22
C MET A 128 -1.02 13.99 14.36
N PRO A 129 0.16 13.50 13.93
CA PRO A 129 1.37 14.30 13.92
C PRO A 129 1.21 15.55 13.04
N GLY A 130 1.75 16.69 13.51
CA GLY A 130 1.91 17.87 12.68
C GLY A 130 2.76 17.54 11.45
N PHE A 131 2.51 18.21 10.33
CA PHE A 131 3.23 17.90 9.09
C PHE A 131 3.37 19.11 8.15
N VAL A 132 4.35 19.01 7.25
CA VAL A 132 4.57 19.93 6.12
C VAL A 132 4.92 19.13 4.87
N ILE A 133 4.60 19.68 3.69
CA ILE A 133 4.95 19.09 2.40
C ILE A 133 6.02 19.94 1.74
N PHE A 134 7.10 19.32 1.31
CA PHE A 134 8.08 19.94 0.44
C PHE A 134 7.93 19.39 -0.97
N ARG A 135 7.43 20.25 -1.87
CA ARG A 135 7.27 19.95 -3.28
C ARG A 135 8.63 19.79 -3.98
N LYS A 136 8.71 18.93 -4.98
CA LYS A 136 9.94 18.76 -5.77
C LYS A 136 10.53 20.10 -6.19
N GLY A 137 11.86 20.24 -6.04
CA GLY A 137 12.58 21.48 -6.35
C GLY A 137 12.52 22.59 -5.29
N ARG A 138 11.76 22.42 -4.21
CA ARG A 138 11.73 23.38 -3.10
C ARG A 138 12.78 23.01 -2.05
N LYS A 139 13.52 24.02 -1.58
CA LYS A 139 14.42 23.84 -0.42
C LYS A 139 13.60 23.65 0.85
N PRO A 140 13.85 22.62 1.65
CA PRO A 140 13.15 22.42 2.90
C PRO A 140 13.60 23.46 3.94
N ARG A 141 12.63 23.94 4.69
CA ARG A 141 12.83 24.70 5.92
C ARG A 141 11.74 24.31 6.89
N LEU A 142 12.13 23.73 8.01
CA LEU A 142 11.15 23.29 9.01
C LEU A 142 10.36 24.50 9.53
N PRO A 143 9.03 24.49 9.49
CA PRO A 143 8.23 25.58 10.03
C PRO A 143 8.30 25.58 11.56
N ALA A 144 8.15 26.75 12.20
CA ALA A 144 8.19 26.88 13.65
C ALA A 144 7.09 26.09 14.41
N THR A 145 6.11 25.58 13.68
CA THR A 145 5.05 24.73 14.22
C THR A 145 5.47 23.26 14.41
N LEU A 146 6.64 22.87 13.90
CA LEU A 146 7.21 21.53 14.03
C LEU A 146 8.54 21.58 14.76
N SER A 147 8.84 20.53 15.52
CA SER A 147 10.09 20.36 16.23
C SER A 147 10.77 19.06 15.84
N TYR A 148 12.09 19.04 15.87
CA TYR A 148 12.87 17.81 15.73
C TYR A 148 12.70 16.88 16.96
N PRO A 149 12.76 15.53 16.77
CA PRO A 149 12.97 14.83 15.51
C PRO A 149 11.72 14.79 14.65
N VAL A 150 11.92 14.78 13.31
CA VAL A 150 10.85 14.58 12.33
C VAL A 150 11.17 13.39 11.45
N ILE A 151 10.15 12.78 10.84
CA ILE A 151 10.31 11.71 9.87
C ILE A 151 9.94 12.21 8.47
N VAL A 152 10.78 11.86 7.48
CA VAL A 152 10.61 12.23 6.07
C VAL A 152 10.16 11.00 5.29
N LYS A 153 9.03 11.12 4.59
CA LYS A 153 8.38 10.04 3.81
C LYS A 153 8.03 10.53 2.41
N CYS A 154 7.82 9.61 1.49
CA CYS A 154 7.12 9.92 0.23
C CYS A 154 5.68 10.35 0.53
N LEU A 155 5.19 11.35 -0.22
CA LEU A 155 3.80 11.81 -0.09
C LEU A 155 2.82 10.75 -0.61
N THR A 156 3.09 10.15 -1.77
CA THR A 156 2.14 9.29 -2.50
C THR A 156 2.54 7.83 -2.59
N LYS A 157 3.80 7.46 -2.29
CA LYS A 157 4.25 6.05 -2.32
C LYS A 157 3.87 5.31 -1.05
N GLU A 158 3.60 4.02 -1.18
CA GLU A 158 3.14 3.13 -0.10
C GLU A 158 4.19 2.07 0.28
N GLY A 159 3.85 1.12 1.16
CA GLY A 159 4.68 -0.03 1.50
C GLY A 159 6.02 0.31 2.18
N SER A 160 6.11 1.44 2.88
CA SER A 160 7.36 1.93 3.49
C SER A 160 8.48 2.22 2.48
N LEU A 161 8.14 2.38 1.19
CA LEU A 161 9.12 2.64 0.13
C LEU A 161 10.06 3.79 0.50
N GLY A 162 11.36 3.50 0.51
CA GLY A 162 12.41 4.43 0.85
C GLY A 162 12.47 4.83 2.33
N ILE A 163 11.72 4.20 3.24
CA ILE A 163 11.86 4.46 4.67
C ILE A 163 13.02 3.66 5.24
N SER A 164 13.89 4.34 5.96
CA SER A 164 15.05 3.77 6.64
C SER A 164 15.33 4.54 7.95
N GLN A 165 16.32 4.13 8.71
CA GLN A 165 16.75 4.87 9.90
C GLN A 165 17.10 6.33 9.59
N SER A 166 17.66 6.62 8.40
CA SER A 166 17.96 7.99 7.95
C SER A 166 16.72 8.80 7.56
N SER A 167 15.53 8.22 7.59
CA SER A 167 14.28 8.97 7.43
C SER A 167 13.90 9.78 8.65
N ILE A 168 14.42 9.42 9.84
CA ILE A 168 14.27 10.21 11.06
C ILE A 168 15.43 11.18 11.14
N VAL A 169 15.12 12.47 11.17
CA VAL A 169 16.12 13.53 11.13
C VAL A 169 15.95 14.49 12.31
N ASP A 170 17.07 15.02 12.79
CA ASP A 170 17.19 15.81 14.02
C ASP A 170 17.72 17.22 13.80
N ASN A 171 18.04 17.59 12.56
CA ASN A 171 18.55 18.91 12.19
C ASN A 171 18.25 19.26 10.73
N ASP A 172 18.46 20.53 10.37
CA ASP A 172 18.16 21.08 9.04
C ASP A 172 19.03 20.47 7.92
N GLU A 173 20.27 20.08 8.20
CA GLU A 173 21.18 19.49 7.22
C GLU A 173 20.65 18.11 6.80
N LYS A 174 20.37 17.23 7.76
CA LYS A 174 19.78 15.90 7.50
C LYS A 174 18.40 16.01 6.86
N LEU A 175 17.59 16.99 7.27
CA LEU A 175 16.31 17.28 6.64
C LEU A 175 16.48 17.60 5.15
N ALA A 176 17.42 18.48 4.81
CA ALA A 176 17.67 18.86 3.43
C ALA A 176 18.18 17.67 2.58
N GLU A 177 19.06 16.86 3.14
CA GLU A 177 19.55 15.63 2.50
C GLU A 177 18.42 14.63 2.25
N ARG A 178 17.61 14.38 3.26
CA ARG A 178 16.54 13.37 3.17
C ARG A 178 15.42 13.79 2.24
N VAL A 179 15.03 15.07 2.25
CA VAL A 179 14.05 15.61 1.30
C VAL A 179 14.58 15.53 -0.13
N ARG A 180 15.86 15.82 -0.35
CA ARG A 180 16.50 15.67 -1.68
C ARG A 180 16.46 14.23 -2.15
N PHE A 181 16.74 13.26 -1.28
CA PHE A 181 16.64 11.83 -1.60
C PHE A 181 15.23 11.45 -2.09
N VAL A 182 14.18 11.89 -1.39
CA VAL A 182 12.79 11.65 -1.81
C VAL A 182 12.52 12.26 -3.18
N HIS A 183 12.93 13.52 -3.41
CA HIS A 183 12.71 14.21 -4.67
C HIS A 183 13.42 13.59 -5.86
N GLU A 184 14.70 13.22 -5.70
CA GLU A 184 15.58 12.81 -6.80
C GLU A 184 15.58 11.30 -7.03
N ARG A 185 15.44 10.48 -5.97
CA ARG A 185 15.53 9.02 -6.06
C ARG A 185 14.18 8.34 -6.10
N LEU A 186 13.22 8.90 -5.38
CA LEU A 186 11.88 8.32 -5.30
C LEU A 186 10.86 9.08 -6.16
N GLU A 187 11.30 10.18 -6.77
CA GLU A 187 10.52 11.00 -7.71
C GLU A 187 9.16 11.47 -7.16
N ASP A 188 9.09 11.71 -5.84
CA ASP A 188 7.86 12.13 -5.15
C ASP A 188 8.08 13.43 -4.38
N ASP A 189 7.00 14.09 -3.97
CA ASP A 189 7.03 15.14 -2.98
C ASP A 189 7.34 14.55 -1.60
N ALA A 190 8.03 15.31 -0.75
CA ALA A 190 8.37 14.86 0.58
C ALA A 190 7.34 15.33 1.60
N LEU A 191 6.73 14.38 2.31
CA LEU A 191 5.97 14.62 3.53
C LEU A 191 6.92 14.56 4.71
N VAL A 192 6.98 15.64 5.49
CA VAL A 192 7.74 15.73 6.74
C VAL A 192 6.78 15.89 7.89
N GLU A 193 6.85 15.03 8.87
CA GLU A 193 5.94 15.03 10.02
C GLU A 193 6.70 14.79 11.34
N GLU A 194 6.11 15.21 12.45
CA GLU A 194 6.62 14.89 13.77
C GLU A 194 6.85 13.39 13.91
N PHE A 195 8.03 13.01 14.39
CA PHE A 195 8.27 11.62 14.74
C PHE A 195 7.63 11.31 16.09
N ILE A 196 6.68 10.38 16.10
CA ILE A 196 6.02 9.94 17.32
C ILE A 196 6.67 8.64 17.79
N GLU A 197 7.36 8.72 18.89
CA GLU A 197 7.90 7.52 19.56
C GLU A 197 6.76 6.74 20.22
N GLY A 198 6.74 5.42 20.05
CA GLY A 198 5.71 4.58 20.64
C GLY A 198 5.57 3.22 19.96
N ARG A 199 4.47 2.54 20.26
CA ARG A 199 4.13 1.24 19.67
C ARG A 199 3.49 1.42 18.31
N GLU A 200 3.81 0.52 17.39
CA GLU A 200 3.18 0.47 16.07
C GLU A 200 2.04 -0.56 16.06
N LEU A 201 0.83 -0.08 15.83
CA LEU A 201 -0.37 -0.90 15.88
C LEU A 201 -1.03 -1.00 14.52
N TYR A 202 -1.47 -2.20 14.16
CA TYR A 202 -2.23 -2.48 12.96
C TYR A 202 -3.67 -2.82 13.31
N VAL A 203 -4.60 -2.10 12.70
CA VAL A 203 -6.04 -2.29 12.91
C VAL A 203 -6.71 -2.57 11.57
N GLY A 204 -7.03 -3.84 11.32
CA GLY A 204 -7.78 -4.23 10.13
C GLY A 204 -9.27 -3.86 10.27
N VAL A 205 -9.84 -3.39 9.18
CA VAL A 205 -11.26 -3.03 9.14
C VAL A 205 -11.89 -3.61 7.87
N ILE A 206 -13.03 -4.28 8.01
CA ILE A 206 -13.76 -4.88 6.88
C ILE A 206 -15.24 -4.47 6.91
N GLY A 207 -15.81 -4.24 5.75
CA GLY A 207 -17.22 -3.91 5.54
C GLY A 207 -17.43 -2.63 4.75
N ASN A 208 -18.70 -2.37 4.40
CA ASN A 208 -19.10 -1.18 3.63
C ASN A 208 -19.97 -0.25 4.49
N ARG A 209 -21.27 -0.64 4.68
CA ARG A 209 -22.20 0.17 5.48
C ARG A 209 -22.07 -0.09 6.98
N ARG A 210 -21.76 -1.32 7.35
CA ARG A 210 -21.43 -1.72 8.71
C ARG A 210 -20.00 -2.23 8.71
N VAL A 211 -19.18 -1.58 9.49
CA VAL A 211 -17.76 -1.84 9.57
C VAL A 211 -17.48 -2.76 10.75
N GLN A 212 -16.71 -3.80 10.52
CA GLN A 212 -16.19 -4.69 11.56
C GLN A 212 -14.71 -4.37 11.75
N VAL A 213 -14.33 -4.09 12.96
CA VAL A 213 -12.91 -3.93 13.35
C VAL A 213 -12.38 -5.32 13.72
N LEU A 214 -11.26 -5.69 13.12
CA LEU A 214 -10.56 -6.94 13.40
C LEU A 214 -9.66 -6.78 14.65
N PRO A 215 -9.13 -7.88 15.22
CA PRO A 215 -8.20 -7.81 16.32
C PRO A 215 -7.01 -6.89 16.03
N ILE A 216 -6.61 -6.12 17.05
CA ILE A 216 -5.47 -5.21 16.94
C ILE A 216 -4.18 -6.02 17.03
N TRP A 217 -3.25 -5.75 16.13
CA TRP A 217 -1.91 -6.33 16.11
C TRP A 217 -0.88 -5.27 16.47
N GLU A 218 0.14 -5.66 17.20
CA GLU A 218 1.31 -4.84 17.48
C GLU A 218 2.49 -5.36 16.66
N LEU A 219 3.17 -4.46 15.94
CA LEU A 219 4.44 -4.77 15.31
C LEU A 219 5.55 -4.66 16.36
N VAL A 220 6.14 -5.79 16.69
CA VAL A 220 7.24 -5.86 17.67
C VAL A 220 8.56 -5.96 16.91
N PHE A 221 9.50 -5.07 17.24
CA PHE A 221 10.84 -5.06 16.65
C PHE A 221 11.80 -5.75 17.61
N GLU A 222 12.40 -6.84 17.18
CA GLU A 222 13.39 -7.59 17.94
C GLU A 222 14.80 -7.41 17.37
N ASN A 223 15.82 -7.51 18.21
CA ASN A 223 17.23 -7.47 17.82
C ASN A 223 17.65 -6.19 17.08
N LEU A 224 17.06 -5.06 17.41
CA LEU A 224 17.48 -3.77 16.88
C LEU A 224 18.94 -3.45 17.29
N GLY A 225 19.73 -2.95 16.34
CA GLY A 225 21.08 -2.45 16.64
C GLY A 225 21.06 -1.30 17.65
N ARG A 226 22.17 -1.08 18.34
CA ARG A 226 22.29 0.06 19.29
C ARG A 226 22.02 1.38 18.58
N GLY A 227 21.08 2.16 19.11
CA GLY A 227 20.68 3.47 18.56
C GLY A 227 19.71 3.41 17.40
N SER A 228 19.24 2.23 16.99
CA SER A 228 18.17 2.10 16.00
C SER A 228 16.81 2.42 16.61
N VAL A 229 15.97 3.08 15.85
CA VAL A 229 14.59 3.38 16.23
C VAL A 229 13.66 2.29 15.71
N PRO A 230 12.66 1.83 16.48
CA PRO A 230 11.70 0.83 16.04
C PRO A 230 10.72 1.42 15.01
N ILE A 231 11.06 1.30 13.74
CA ILE A 231 10.22 1.71 12.59
C ILE A 231 10.22 0.62 11.52
N ALA A 232 9.09 0.46 10.85
CA ALA A 232 9.00 -0.38 9.67
C ALA A 232 9.79 0.26 8.50
N THR A 233 10.73 -0.49 7.95
CA THR A 233 11.57 -0.10 6.80
C THR A 233 11.27 -1.01 5.61
N GLU A 234 11.69 -0.59 4.44
CA GLU A 234 11.65 -1.39 3.23
C GLU A 234 12.54 -2.63 3.34
#